data_fa195323ef734906b3a6752eb73acab2
#
_entry.id   fa195323ef734906b3a6752eb73acab2
#
_cell.length_a   1.000
_cell.length_b   1.000
_cell.length_c   1.000
_cell.angle_alpha   90.00
_cell.angle_beta   90.00
_cell.angle_gamma   90.00
#
_symmetry.space_group_name_H-M   'P 1'
#
loop_
_entity.id
_entity.type
_entity.pdbx_description
1 polymer ?
#
loop_
_entity_poly.entity_id
_entity_poly.type
_entity_poly.pdbx_seq_one_letter_code
_entity_poly.pdbx_strand_id
1 'polypeptide(L)'
;MRHSGIVRAGIIAATALLWAGVASAQSVQYRSPAGVEYRAQADTGPIARAQAALDADVKNPQKFIALAVAQSGFRQFREAIATLTRGLEVAPNDVMLLRWRGHRYISVREFAKSRADLTRGFALDSTNYGILYHFGVLRFVEGDFAGAAEMFTRSQPRAPDGGERAGSTDWLWMSLSRAGRAAEAAAMLARRPDSLPTPPNYAYVTRLKLYRGELTPETMFSPADTADVQVATLNFGLGNWYMVKGDTVKAMAAFDRSIASKGWPGFGFIVSEAELKRLRKK
;
A
#
# COMPACT_ATOMS: atom_id res chain seq x y z
N MET A 1 -17.50 59.10 -27.19
CA MET A 1 -17.95 57.79 -27.65
C MET A 1 -16.75 56.85 -27.68
N ARG A 2 -16.72 55.83 -26.87
CA ARG A 2 -15.99 54.57 -26.85
C ARG A 2 -15.64 54.20 -25.40
N HIS A 3 -16.55 53.48 -24.79
CA HIS A 3 -16.23 52.63 -23.63
C HIS A 3 -16.92 51.31 -23.87
N SER A 4 -16.12 50.24 -23.87
CA SER A 4 -16.48 48.97 -23.26
C SER A 4 -15.68 47.84 -23.94
N GLY A 5 -15.02 47.06 -23.15
CA GLY A 5 -14.48 45.80 -23.60
C GLY A 5 -13.19 45.33 -22.92
N ILE A 6 -13.09 45.35 -21.60
CA ILE A 6 -12.07 44.54 -20.88
C ILE A 6 -12.61 44.20 -19.50
N VAL A 7 -13.53 43.27 -19.39
CA VAL A 7 -13.83 42.54 -18.13
C VAL A 7 -14.60 41.26 -18.47
N ARG A 8 -14.03 40.29 -19.14
CA ARG A 8 -14.64 38.92 -19.24
C ARG A 8 -13.69 37.75 -19.30
N ALA A 9 -12.36 37.98 -19.32
CA ALA A 9 -11.41 36.85 -19.44
C ALA A 9 -10.93 36.25 -18.11
N GLY A 10 -11.07 36.97 -16.98
CA GLY A 10 -10.51 36.56 -15.70
C GLY A 10 -11.34 35.56 -14.88
N ILE A 11 -12.65 35.49 -15.11
CA ILE A 11 -13.55 34.69 -14.26
C ILE A 11 -13.64 33.23 -14.73
N ILE A 12 -13.43 32.97 -16.02
CA ILE A 12 -13.55 31.61 -16.59
C ILE A 12 -12.37 30.70 -16.17
N ALA A 13 -11.18 31.27 -16.03
CA ALA A 13 -10.00 30.48 -15.65
C ALA A 13 -10.02 30.04 -14.16
N ALA A 14 -10.53 30.88 -13.25
CA ALA A 14 -10.63 30.56 -11.83
C ALA A 14 -11.69 29.49 -11.54
N THR A 15 -12.84 29.54 -12.27
CA THR A 15 -13.90 28.55 -12.13
C THR A 15 -13.49 27.18 -12.71
N ALA A 16 -12.74 27.14 -13.81
CA ALA A 16 -12.27 25.87 -14.40
C ALA A 16 -11.27 25.14 -13.49
N LEU A 17 -10.38 25.86 -12.80
CA LEU A 17 -9.44 25.28 -11.83
C LEU A 17 -10.13 24.72 -10.58
N LEU A 18 -11.16 25.41 -10.06
CA LEU A 18 -11.97 24.92 -8.95
C LEU A 18 -12.78 23.67 -9.32
N TRP A 19 -13.33 23.63 -10.54
CA TRP A 19 -14.06 22.47 -11.03
C TRP A 19 -13.15 21.25 -11.30
N ALA A 20 -11.94 21.44 -11.80
CA ALA A 20 -10.98 20.37 -11.99
C ALA A 20 -10.58 19.75 -10.64
N GLY A 21 -10.37 20.53 -9.59
CA GLY A 21 -10.07 20.06 -8.24
C GLY A 21 -11.22 19.26 -7.61
N VAL A 22 -12.45 19.70 -7.77
CA VAL A 22 -13.64 19.00 -7.26
C VAL A 22 -13.92 17.73 -8.05
N ALA A 23 -13.74 17.72 -9.36
CA ALA A 23 -13.90 16.53 -10.20
C ALA A 23 -12.85 15.44 -9.85
N SER A 24 -11.61 15.83 -9.58
CA SER A 24 -10.56 14.90 -9.14
C SER A 24 -10.87 14.28 -7.78
N ALA A 25 -11.38 15.06 -6.82
CA ALA A 25 -11.76 14.57 -5.48
C ALA A 25 -12.95 13.59 -5.51
N GLN A 26 -13.70 13.53 -6.60
CA GLN A 26 -14.83 12.61 -6.76
C GLN A 26 -14.51 11.42 -7.68
N SER A 27 -13.32 11.36 -8.26
CA SER A 27 -12.93 10.29 -9.19
C SER A 27 -12.91 8.92 -8.50
N VAL A 28 -13.48 7.91 -9.17
CA VAL A 28 -13.43 6.53 -8.70
C VAL A 28 -12.03 5.99 -8.90
N GLN A 29 -11.39 5.64 -7.81
CA GLN A 29 -10.03 5.11 -7.77
C GLN A 29 -9.98 3.59 -7.90
N TYR A 30 -10.95 2.93 -7.27
CA TYR A 30 -11.11 1.49 -7.29
C TYR A 30 -12.58 1.12 -7.16
N ARG A 31 -13.01 0.05 -7.84
CA ARG A 31 -14.32 -0.58 -7.66
C ARG A 31 -14.11 -2.02 -7.22
N SER A 32 -14.68 -2.40 -6.07
CA SER A 32 -14.57 -3.77 -5.56
C SER A 32 -15.36 -4.77 -6.42
N PRO A 33 -15.09 -6.07 -6.31
CA PRO A 33 -15.91 -7.10 -6.96
C PRO A 33 -17.40 -7.06 -6.57
N ALA A 34 -17.72 -6.52 -5.39
CA ALA A 34 -19.10 -6.30 -4.93
C ALA A 34 -19.72 -4.99 -5.46
N GLY A 35 -19.03 -4.26 -6.35
CA GLY A 35 -19.53 -3.02 -6.96
C GLY A 35 -19.33 -1.76 -6.11
N VAL A 36 -18.72 -1.87 -4.92
CA VAL A 36 -18.45 -0.71 -4.06
C VAL A 36 -17.39 0.18 -4.70
N GLU A 37 -17.71 1.46 -4.83
CA GLU A 37 -16.78 2.47 -5.36
C GLU A 37 -16.00 3.14 -4.24
N TYR A 38 -14.68 3.16 -4.41
CA TYR A 38 -13.76 3.88 -3.55
C TYR A 38 -13.21 5.10 -4.29
N ARG A 39 -13.39 6.27 -3.71
CA ARG A 39 -13.17 7.55 -4.35
C ARG A 39 -11.97 8.29 -3.78
N ALA A 40 -11.44 9.20 -4.56
CA ALA A 40 -10.43 10.17 -4.14
C ALA A 40 -10.98 11.12 -3.06
N GLN A 41 -10.07 11.72 -2.30
CA GLN A 41 -10.36 12.79 -1.34
C GLN A 41 -9.88 14.13 -1.89
N ALA A 42 -10.52 15.22 -1.46
CA ALA A 42 -10.15 16.57 -1.85
C ALA A 42 -8.77 16.95 -1.26
N ASP A 43 -7.96 17.66 -2.05
CA ASP A 43 -6.72 18.28 -1.57
C ASP A 43 -7.02 19.40 -0.57
N THR A 44 -6.26 19.42 0.52
CA THR A 44 -6.28 20.51 1.51
C THR A 44 -5.01 21.38 1.43
N GLY A 45 -4.27 21.29 0.31
CA GLY A 45 -3.10 22.08 0.01
C GLY A 45 -1.79 21.35 -0.24
N PRO A 46 -1.54 20.14 0.32
CA PRO A 46 -0.29 19.39 0.08
C PRO A 46 -0.03 19.06 -1.39
N ILE A 47 -1.06 18.69 -2.15
CA ILE A 47 -0.93 18.38 -3.59
C ILE A 47 -0.55 19.64 -4.36
N ALA A 48 -1.24 20.76 -4.10
CA ALA A 48 -0.96 22.04 -4.77
C ALA A 48 0.49 22.49 -4.51
N ARG A 49 0.99 22.35 -3.27
CA ARG A 49 2.39 22.68 -2.95
C ARG A 49 3.40 21.78 -3.66
N ALA A 50 3.13 20.47 -3.71
CA ALA A 50 3.99 19.51 -4.41
C ALA A 50 3.97 19.72 -5.93
N GLN A 51 2.82 20.10 -6.50
CA GLN A 51 2.71 20.47 -7.91
C GLN A 51 3.54 21.71 -8.23
N ALA A 52 3.43 22.78 -7.45
CA ALA A 52 4.23 24.00 -7.63
C ALA A 52 5.76 23.70 -7.55
N ALA A 53 6.15 22.80 -6.65
CA ALA A 53 7.55 22.38 -6.54
C ALA A 53 8.02 21.55 -7.75
N LEU A 54 7.15 20.77 -8.38
CA LEU A 54 7.43 20.05 -9.63
C LEU A 54 7.51 21.03 -10.81
N ASP A 55 6.58 21.99 -10.88
CA ASP A 55 6.55 22.98 -11.97
C ASP A 55 7.83 23.85 -11.99
N ALA A 56 8.45 24.06 -10.84
CA ALA A 56 9.72 24.77 -10.71
C ALA A 56 10.94 23.94 -11.11
N ASP A 57 10.83 22.60 -11.17
CA ASP A 57 11.94 21.69 -11.50
C ASP A 57 11.42 20.40 -12.14
N VAL A 58 10.93 20.52 -13.37
CA VAL A 58 10.25 19.45 -14.13
C VAL A 58 11.17 18.30 -14.59
N LYS A 59 12.48 18.43 -14.40
CA LYS A 59 13.44 17.38 -14.75
C LYS A 59 13.89 16.53 -13.56
N ASN A 60 13.46 16.86 -12.36
CA ASN A 60 13.87 16.19 -11.13
C ASN A 60 12.93 15.03 -10.77
N PRO A 61 13.35 13.76 -10.86
CA PRO A 61 12.52 12.61 -10.54
C PRO A 61 11.91 12.65 -9.14
N GLN A 62 12.62 13.22 -8.16
CA GLN A 62 12.17 13.31 -6.78
C GLN A 62 10.93 14.22 -6.61
N LYS A 63 10.76 15.22 -7.49
CA LYS A 63 9.57 16.08 -7.47
C LYS A 63 8.31 15.34 -7.95
N PHE A 64 8.43 14.45 -8.94
CA PHE A 64 7.34 13.56 -9.35
C PHE A 64 6.96 12.60 -8.21
N ILE A 65 7.95 12.03 -7.51
CA ILE A 65 7.70 11.16 -6.36
C ILE A 65 6.98 11.94 -5.25
N ALA A 66 7.46 13.14 -4.91
CA ALA A 66 6.84 13.97 -3.88
C ALA A 66 5.37 14.32 -4.19
N LEU A 67 5.07 14.68 -5.44
CA LEU A 67 3.70 14.94 -5.88
C LEU A 67 2.85 13.67 -5.80
N ALA A 68 3.35 12.53 -6.28
CA ALA A 68 2.61 11.27 -6.23
C ALA A 68 2.36 10.78 -4.78
N VAL A 69 3.29 11.05 -3.86
CA VAL A 69 3.12 10.78 -2.43
C VAL A 69 2.02 11.69 -1.85
N ALA A 70 2.04 12.99 -2.16
CA ALA A 70 0.99 13.91 -1.74
C ALA A 70 -0.40 13.47 -2.26
N GLN A 71 -0.51 13.17 -3.56
CA GLN A 71 -1.74 12.64 -4.18
C GLN A 71 -2.21 11.35 -3.48
N SER A 72 -1.28 10.45 -3.14
CA SER A 72 -1.61 9.20 -2.44
C SER A 72 -2.15 9.43 -1.03
N GLY A 73 -1.71 10.47 -0.34
CA GLY A 73 -2.24 10.89 0.96
C GLY A 73 -3.73 11.24 0.91
N PHE A 74 -4.21 11.72 -0.25
CA PHE A 74 -5.62 12.02 -0.52
C PHE A 74 -6.31 10.91 -1.34
N ARG A 75 -5.78 9.71 -1.34
CA ARG A 75 -6.32 8.54 -2.07
C ARG A 75 -6.46 8.78 -3.58
N GLN A 76 -5.74 9.73 -4.16
CA GLN A 76 -5.69 10.04 -5.59
C GLN A 76 -4.63 9.15 -6.27
N PHE A 77 -4.86 7.81 -6.24
CA PHE A 77 -3.85 6.85 -6.69
C PHE A 77 -3.70 6.80 -8.21
N ARG A 78 -4.78 7.02 -8.97
CA ARG A 78 -4.71 7.06 -10.44
C ARG A 78 -3.96 8.30 -10.91
N GLU A 79 -4.16 9.41 -10.25
CA GLU A 79 -3.44 10.66 -10.46
C GLU A 79 -1.95 10.48 -10.09
N ALA A 80 -1.65 9.81 -8.99
CA ALA A 80 -0.28 9.46 -8.60
C ALA A 80 0.41 8.56 -9.64
N ILE A 81 -0.30 7.57 -10.20
CA ILE A 81 0.21 6.71 -11.28
C ILE A 81 0.53 7.55 -12.53
N ALA A 82 -0.35 8.48 -12.92
CA ALA A 82 -0.11 9.37 -14.06
C ALA A 82 1.12 10.27 -13.82
N THR A 83 1.25 10.83 -12.62
CA THR A 83 2.41 11.64 -12.22
C THR A 83 3.72 10.84 -12.30
N LEU A 84 3.74 9.62 -11.74
CA LEU A 84 4.92 8.74 -11.78
C LEU A 84 5.25 8.28 -13.21
N THR A 85 4.23 8.13 -14.07
CA THR A 85 4.44 7.80 -15.48
C THR A 85 5.16 8.93 -16.20
N ARG A 86 4.75 10.18 -15.99
CA ARG A 86 5.49 11.35 -16.50
C ARG A 86 6.93 11.41 -15.96
N GLY A 87 7.13 11.07 -14.68
CA GLY A 87 8.47 10.98 -14.10
C GLY A 87 9.35 9.95 -14.80
N LEU A 88 8.78 8.82 -15.21
CA LEU A 88 9.49 7.77 -15.95
C LEU A 88 9.74 8.12 -17.43
N GLU A 89 9.03 9.10 -17.99
CA GLU A 89 9.39 9.68 -19.30
C GLU A 89 10.68 10.51 -19.19
N VAL A 90 10.87 11.20 -18.04
CA VAL A 90 12.06 11.99 -17.74
C VAL A 90 13.25 11.10 -17.33
N ALA A 91 13.01 10.11 -16.48
CA ALA A 91 14.02 9.20 -15.94
C ALA A 91 13.56 7.73 -16.07
N PRO A 92 13.69 7.11 -17.26
CA PRO A 92 13.10 5.81 -17.54
C PRO A 92 13.60 4.66 -16.64
N ASN A 93 14.80 4.75 -16.11
CA ASN A 93 15.44 3.73 -15.28
C ASN A 93 15.53 4.11 -13.79
N ASP A 94 14.79 5.13 -13.35
CA ASP A 94 14.74 5.48 -11.92
C ASP A 94 13.98 4.40 -11.14
N VAL A 95 14.72 3.70 -10.27
CA VAL A 95 14.22 2.58 -9.46
C VAL A 95 13.14 3.03 -8.49
N MET A 96 13.24 4.27 -7.97
CA MET A 96 12.28 4.78 -7.01
C MET A 96 10.95 5.17 -7.68
N LEU A 97 10.98 5.72 -8.89
CA LEU A 97 9.77 5.94 -9.68
C LEU A 97 9.05 4.62 -10.00
N LEU A 98 9.80 3.59 -10.44
CA LEU A 98 9.25 2.24 -10.68
C LEU A 98 8.65 1.65 -9.38
N ARG A 99 9.37 1.76 -8.26
CA ARG A 99 8.90 1.30 -6.94
C ARG A 99 7.58 1.96 -6.55
N TRP A 100 7.50 3.29 -6.65
CA TRP A 100 6.31 4.02 -6.28
C TRP A 100 5.13 3.73 -7.20
N ARG A 101 5.35 3.66 -8.52
CA ARG A 101 4.28 3.33 -9.47
C ARG A 101 3.80 1.90 -9.30
N GLY A 102 4.71 0.94 -9.14
CA GLY A 102 4.38 -0.45 -8.82
C GLY A 102 3.54 -0.58 -7.56
N HIS A 103 3.88 0.14 -6.49
CA HIS A 103 3.06 0.21 -5.27
C HIS A 103 1.65 0.77 -5.56
N ARG A 104 1.53 1.89 -6.31
CA ARG A 104 0.21 2.47 -6.60
C ARG A 104 -0.65 1.56 -7.47
N TYR A 105 -0.05 0.80 -8.38
CA TYR A 105 -0.77 -0.23 -9.13
C TYR A 105 -1.33 -1.33 -8.21
N ILE A 106 -0.64 -1.73 -7.14
CA ILE A 106 -1.22 -2.63 -6.12
C ILE A 106 -2.45 -1.97 -5.49
N SER A 107 -2.37 -0.67 -5.12
CA SER A 107 -3.46 0.06 -4.47
C SER A 107 -4.75 0.05 -5.30
N VAL A 108 -4.65 0.10 -6.64
CA VAL A 108 -5.81 0.07 -7.56
C VAL A 108 -6.04 -1.30 -8.20
N ARG A 109 -5.39 -2.37 -7.70
CA ARG A 109 -5.51 -3.79 -8.14
C ARG A 109 -5.08 -4.04 -9.60
N GLU A 110 -4.26 -3.17 -10.17
CA GLU A 110 -3.64 -3.39 -11.49
C GLU A 110 -2.36 -4.23 -11.36
N PHE A 111 -2.49 -5.47 -10.86
CA PHE A 111 -1.38 -6.32 -10.45
C PHE A 111 -0.40 -6.64 -11.58
N ALA A 112 -0.88 -6.84 -12.81
CA ALA A 112 0.00 -7.10 -13.96
C ALA A 112 0.94 -5.90 -14.24
N LYS A 113 0.45 -4.66 -14.14
CA LYS A 113 1.27 -3.46 -14.30
C LYS A 113 2.24 -3.27 -13.13
N SER A 114 1.79 -3.57 -11.90
CA SER A 114 2.67 -3.59 -10.74
C SER A 114 3.82 -4.57 -10.91
N ARG A 115 3.52 -5.79 -11.39
CA ARG A 115 4.53 -6.82 -11.67
C ARG A 115 5.56 -6.32 -12.68
N ALA A 116 5.14 -5.69 -13.77
CA ALA A 116 6.05 -5.17 -14.78
C ALA A 116 7.04 -4.15 -14.20
N ASP A 117 6.53 -3.16 -13.44
CA ASP A 117 7.37 -2.13 -12.81
C ASP A 117 8.32 -2.72 -11.75
N LEU A 118 7.81 -3.59 -10.86
CA LEU A 118 8.62 -4.17 -9.80
C LEU A 118 9.67 -5.15 -10.34
N THR A 119 9.36 -5.90 -11.40
CA THR A 119 10.33 -6.77 -12.08
C THR A 119 11.44 -5.93 -12.72
N ARG A 120 11.08 -4.83 -13.41
CA ARG A 120 12.06 -3.92 -13.98
C ARG A 120 12.92 -3.25 -12.91
N GLY A 121 12.29 -2.76 -11.82
CA GLY A 121 13.00 -2.17 -10.70
C GLY A 121 13.96 -3.16 -10.04
N PHE A 122 13.55 -4.42 -9.88
CA PHE A 122 14.39 -5.49 -9.34
C PHE A 122 15.58 -5.83 -10.26
N ALA A 123 15.40 -5.79 -11.57
CA ALA A 123 16.49 -6.00 -12.52
C ALA A 123 17.52 -4.86 -12.48
N LEU A 124 17.09 -3.62 -12.20
CA LEU A 124 17.97 -2.45 -12.08
C LEU A 124 18.69 -2.39 -10.73
N ASP A 125 17.99 -2.70 -9.63
CA ASP A 125 18.54 -2.76 -8.27
C ASP A 125 17.84 -3.84 -7.45
N SER A 126 18.42 -5.03 -7.46
CA SER A 126 17.92 -6.19 -6.72
C SER A 126 18.12 -6.10 -5.21
N THR A 127 18.70 -5.02 -4.70
CA THR A 127 18.96 -4.78 -3.27
C THR A 127 18.06 -3.70 -2.68
N ASN A 128 17.34 -2.96 -3.51
CA ASN A 128 16.46 -1.89 -3.07
C ASN A 128 15.35 -2.41 -2.17
N TYR A 129 15.32 -1.93 -0.92
CA TYR A 129 14.34 -2.33 0.09
C TYR A 129 12.90 -2.19 -0.43
N GLY A 130 12.56 -1.03 -0.98
CA GLY A 130 11.20 -0.74 -1.40
C GLY A 130 10.72 -1.63 -2.56
N ILE A 131 11.61 -1.96 -3.50
CA ILE A 131 11.33 -2.92 -4.58
C ILE A 131 11.08 -4.31 -3.98
N LEU A 132 12.00 -4.81 -3.16
CA LEU A 132 11.90 -6.13 -2.52
C LEU A 132 10.60 -6.26 -1.71
N TYR A 133 10.30 -5.26 -0.88
CA TYR A 133 9.10 -5.24 -0.04
C TYR A 133 7.81 -5.30 -0.86
N HIS A 134 7.65 -4.42 -1.84
CA HIS A 134 6.41 -4.37 -2.64
C HIS A 134 6.27 -5.55 -3.59
N PHE A 135 7.39 -6.10 -4.08
CA PHE A 135 7.36 -7.32 -4.88
C PHE A 135 6.96 -8.52 -4.02
N GLY A 136 7.43 -8.60 -2.76
CA GLY A 136 6.97 -9.58 -1.79
C GLY A 136 5.47 -9.48 -1.53
N VAL A 137 4.95 -8.27 -1.29
CA VAL A 137 3.50 -8.03 -1.12
C VAL A 137 2.71 -8.49 -2.35
N LEU A 138 3.16 -8.12 -3.56
CA LEU A 138 2.49 -8.50 -4.81
C LEU A 138 2.44 -10.02 -4.98
N ARG A 139 3.57 -10.74 -4.78
CA ARG A 139 3.63 -12.20 -4.85
C ARG A 139 2.68 -12.85 -3.84
N PHE A 140 2.60 -12.32 -2.61
CA PHE A 140 1.67 -12.79 -1.59
C PHE A 140 0.21 -12.63 -2.04
N VAL A 141 -0.16 -11.45 -2.57
CA VAL A 141 -1.50 -11.18 -3.15
C VAL A 141 -1.85 -12.21 -4.21
N GLU A 142 -0.90 -12.61 -5.03
CA GLU A 142 -1.09 -13.58 -6.12
C GLU A 142 -1.08 -15.04 -5.64
N GLY A 143 -0.71 -15.29 -4.37
CA GLY A 143 -0.64 -16.63 -3.78
C GLY A 143 0.71 -17.32 -3.97
N ASP A 144 1.69 -16.65 -4.53
CA ASP A 144 3.09 -17.11 -4.59
C ASP A 144 3.78 -16.87 -3.25
N PHE A 145 3.44 -17.68 -2.24
CA PHE A 145 3.96 -17.51 -0.88
C PHE A 145 5.45 -17.83 -0.77
N ALA A 146 5.94 -18.77 -1.58
CA ALA A 146 7.37 -19.10 -1.61
C ALA A 146 8.20 -17.96 -2.18
N GLY A 147 7.78 -17.40 -3.31
CA GLY A 147 8.43 -16.24 -3.88
C GLY A 147 8.27 -14.97 -3.03
N ALA A 148 7.16 -14.81 -2.31
CA ALA A 148 7.01 -13.74 -1.32
C ALA A 148 8.01 -13.89 -0.17
N ALA A 149 8.19 -15.10 0.38
CA ALA A 149 9.17 -15.39 1.43
C ALA A 149 10.60 -15.07 0.98
N GLU A 150 10.97 -15.36 -0.27
CA GLU A 150 12.27 -14.98 -0.84
C GLU A 150 12.47 -13.46 -0.80
N MET A 151 11.49 -12.69 -1.27
CA MET A 151 11.58 -11.23 -1.30
C MET A 151 11.68 -10.64 0.11
N PHE A 152 10.89 -11.13 1.06
CA PHE A 152 10.92 -10.62 2.43
C PHE A 152 12.18 -11.07 3.21
N THR A 153 12.74 -12.23 2.94
CA THR A 153 14.06 -12.63 3.47
C THR A 153 15.15 -11.65 3.07
N ARG A 154 15.06 -11.12 1.84
CA ARG A 154 16.04 -10.15 1.31
C ARG A 154 15.75 -8.72 1.78
N SER A 155 14.48 -8.33 1.94
CA SER A 155 14.09 -6.98 2.37
C SER A 155 14.30 -6.74 3.86
N GLN A 156 13.98 -7.71 4.71
CA GLN A 156 13.98 -7.56 6.17
C GLN A 156 15.29 -7.02 6.75
N PRO A 157 16.50 -7.52 6.39
CA PRO A 157 17.75 -6.96 6.87
C PRO A 157 18.10 -5.57 6.28
N ARG A 158 17.39 -5.14 5.25
CA ARG A 158 17.58 -3.86 4.55
C ARG A 158 16.56 -2.80 4.95
N ALA A 159 15.67 -3.12 5.88
CA ALA A 159 14.64 -2.20 6.35
C ALA A 159 15.30 -0.93 6.95
N PRO A 160 14.85 0.27 6.56
CA PRO A 160 15.51 1.54 6.94
C PRO A 160 15.31 1.90 8.42
N ASP A 161 14.25 1.35 9.05
CA ASP A 161 13.92 1.63 10.45
C ASP A 161 13.20 0.43 11.10
N GLY A 162 12.88 0.56 12.40
CA GLY A 162 12.22 -0.49 13.17
C GLY A 162 10.80 -0.80 12.70
N GLY A 163 10.05 0.20 12.23
CA GLY A 163 8.70 0.01 11.71
C GLY A 163 8.69 -0.80 10.42
N GLU A 164 9.53 -0.42 9.45
CA GLU A 164 9.68 -1.16 8.19
C GLU A 164 10.26 -2.56 8.41
N ARG A 165 11.14 -2.72 9.40
CA ARG A 165 11.64 -4.05 9.80
C ARG A 165 10.54 -4.92 10.40
N ALA A 166 9.70 -4.37 11.29
CA ALA A 166 8.56 -5.10 11.84
C ALA A 166 7.58 -5.51 10.72
N GLY A 167 7.31 -4.62 9.77
CA GLY A 167 6.50 -4.93 8.59
C GLY A 167 7.07 -6.06 7.77
N SER A 168 8.36 -5.99 7.41
CA SER A 168 9.03 -7.05 6.62
C SER A 168 9.09 -8.38 7.38
N THR A 169 9.29 -8.35 8.71
CA THR A 169 9.30 -9.53 9.57
C THR A 169 7.94 -10.21 9.61
N ASP A 170 6.90 -9.43 9.75
CA ASP A 170 5.51 -9.90 9.76
C ASP A 170 5.13 -10.57 8.43
N TRP A 171 5.42 -9.92 7.32
CA TRP A 171 5.18 -10.50 5.99
C TRP A 171 6.03 -11.74 5.75
N LEU A 172 7.27 -11.77 6.23
CA LEU A 172 8.15 -12.95 6.12
C LEU A 172 7.55 -14.14 6.87
N TRP A 173 7.09 -13.93 8.12
CA TRP A 173 6.43 -14.98 8.89
C TRP A 173 5.22 -15.56 8.17
N MET A 174 4.33 -14.70 7.69
CA MET A 174 3.15 -15.13 6.96
C MET A 174 3.51 -15.91 5.70
N SER A 175 4.47 -15.42 4.93
CA SER A 175 4.91 -16.04 3.69
C SER A 175 5.52 -17.42 3.91
N LEU A 176 6.43 -17.55 4.89
CA LEU A 176 7.03 -18.84 5.27
C LEU A 176 5.98 -19.84 5.76
N SER A 177 5.08 -19.39 6.66
CA SER A 177 4.03 -20.26 7.19
C SER A 177 3.07 -20.75 6.10
N ARG A 178 2.67 -19.87 5.19
CA ARG A 178 1.77 -20.19 4.06
C ARG A 178 2.48 -21.01 2.97
N ALA A 179 3.81 -20.94 2.86
CA ALA A 179 4.63 -21.79 2.00
C ALA A 179 4.94 -23.19 2.59
N GLY A 180 4.39 -23.53 3.77
CA GLY A 180 4.67 -24.80 4.45
C GLY A 180 6.01 -24.84 5.19
N ARG A 181 6.71 -23.72 5.33
CA ARG A 181 8.04 -23.59 5.96
C ARG A 181 7.92 -23.19 7.45
N ALA A 182 7.08 -23.90 8.20
CA ALA A 182 6.72 -23.54 9.57
C ALA A 182 7.93 -23.49 10.53
N ALA A 183 8.89 -24.41 10.38
CA ALA A 183 10.10 -24.42 11.21
C ALA A 183 10.95 -23.15 11.01
N GLU A 184 11.08 -22.69 9.78
CA GLU A 184 11.81 -21.45 9.46
C GLU A 184 11.07 -20.21 9.97
N ALA A 185 9.74 -20.18 9.86
CA ALA A 185 8.92 -19.12 10.42
C ALA A 185 9.10 -19.02 11.95
N ALA A 186 9.09 -20.14 12.66
CA ALA A 186 9.31 -20.20 14.11
C ALA A 186 10.73 -19.75 14.49
N ALA A 187 11.76 -20.27 13.80
CA ALA A 187 13.14 -19.89 14.04
C ALA A 187 13.42 -18.40 13.80
N MET A 188 12.76 -17.80 12.79
CA MET A 188 12.85 -16.37 12.49
C MET A 188 12.23 -15.54 13.63
N LEU A 189 11.04 -15.89 14.12
CA LEU A 189 10.38 -15.17 15.22
C LEU A 189 11.19 -15.25 16.54
N ALA A 190 11.83 -16.38 16.82
CA ALA A 190 12.64 -16.57 18.03
C ALA A 190 13.82 -15.59 18.11
N ARG A 191 14.34 -15.10 16.98
CA ARG A 191 15.43 -14.12 16.93
C ARG A 191 14.98 -12.68 17.28
N ARG A 192 13.69 -12.44 17.47
CA ARG A 192 13.09 -11.11 17.75
C ARG A 192 13.64 -9.98 16.87
N PRO A 193 13.57 -10.11 15.53
CA PRO A 193 14.14 -9.13 14.61
C PRO A 193 13.40 -7.77 14.63
N ASP A 194 12.26 -7.69 15.32
CA ASP A 194 11.37 -6.55 15.52
C ASP A 194 11.63 -5.80 16.85
N SER A 195 12.71 -6.11 17.57
CA SER A 195 13.06 -5.47 18.84
C SER A 195 13.58 -4.03 18.73
N LEU A 196 13.57 -3.45 17.53
CA LEU A 196 13.96 -2.06 17.29
C LEU A 196 12.82 -1.09 17.64
N PRO A 197 13.12 0.20 17.91
CA PRO A 197 12.11 1.21 18.15
C PRO A 197 11.08 1.27 17.01
N THR A 198 9.81 1.19 17.37
CA THR A 198 8.66 1.23 16.44
C THR A 198 7.65 2.26 16.89
N PRO A 199 6.80 2.80 15.99
CA PRO A 199 5.70 3.66 16.38
C PRO A 199 4.79 2.98 17.41
N PRO A 200 4.20 3.72 18.37
CA PRO A 200 3.22 3.19 19.32
C PRO A 200 2.03 2.54 18.56
N ASN A 201 1.49 1.48 19.12
CA ASN A 201 0.30 0.76 18.59
C ASN A 201 0.46 0.34 17.10
N TYR A 202 1.66 0.05 16.67
CA TYR A 202 1.93 -0.31 15.29
C TYR A 202 1.41 -1.72 14.97
N ALA A 203 0.48 -1.82 14.01
CA ALA A 203 -0.25 -3.06 13.69
C ALA A 203 0.67 -4.27 13.46
N TYR A 204 1.80 -4.08 12.79
CA TYR A 204 2.73 -5.18 12.51
C TYR A 204 3.38 -5.74 13.79
N VAL A 205 3.70 -4.88 14.75
CA VAL A 205 4.23 -5.32 16.07
C VAL A 205 3.16 -6.10 16.85
N THR A 206 1.92 -5.63 16.85
CA THR A 206 0.79 -6.32 17.46
C THR A 206 0.60 -7.72 16.87
N ARG A 207 0.68 -7.84 15.54
CA ARG A 207 0.57 -9.12 14.83
C ARG A 207 1.73 -10.06 15.18
N LEU A 208 2.97 -9.56 15.24
CA LEU A 208 4.13 -10.35 15.66
C LEU A 208 3.99 -10.86 17.10
N LYS A 209 3.42 -10.06 18.01
CA LYS A 209 3.09 -10.50 19.36
C LYS A 209 2.05 -11.63 19.37
N LEU A 210 1.01 -11.55 18.53
CA LEU A 210 0.05 -12.64 18.33
C LEU A 210 0.75 -13.92 17.83
N TYR A 211 1.63 -13.80 16.84
CA TYR A 211 2.33 -14.95 16.26
C TYR A 211 3.26 -15.66 17.28
N ARG A 212 3.83 -14.91 18.21
CA ARG A 212 4.64 -15.43 19.33
C ARG A 212 3.81 -15.93 20.52
N GLY A 213 2.50 -15.76 20.50
CA GLY A 213 1.62 -16.11 21.62
C GLY A 213 1.69 -15.14 22.81
N GLU A 214 2.25 -13.97 22.65
CA GLU A 214 2.29 -12.88 23.64
C GLU A 214 0.92 -12.16 23.73
N LEU A 215 0.10 -12.27 22.69
CA LEU A 215 -1.30 -11.83 22.63
C LEU A 215 -2.18 -12.98 22.15
N THR A 216 -3.46 -12.93 22.51
CA THR A 216 -4.50 -13.82 21.97
C THR A 216 -5.35 -13.07 20.94
N PRO A 217 -6.17 -13.78 20.14
CA PRO A 217 -7.14 -13.12 19.25
C PRO A 217 -8.06 -12.12 19.95
N GLU A 218 -8.38 -12.35 21.20
CA GLU A 218 -9.26 -11.51 22.03
C GLU A 218 -8.55 -10.26 22.56
N THR A 219 -7.24 -10.34 22.81
CA THR A 219 -6.46 -9.26 23.43
C THR A 219 -5.64 -8.45 22.45
N MET A 220 -5.61 -8.84 21.17
CA MET A 220 -4.79 -8.13 20.16
C MET A 220 -5.38 -6.78 19.70
N PHE A 221 -6.67 -6.55 19.93
CA PHE A 221 -7.33 -5.31 19.53
C PHE A 221 -7.39 -4.33 20.70
N SER A 222 -7.08 -3.07 20.44
CA SER A 222 -7.19 -1.96 21.38
C SER A 222 -8.37 -1.06 21.00
N PRO A 223 -9.06 -0.43 21.97
CA PRO A 223 -10.03 0.63 21.67
C PRO A 223 -9.46 1.80 20.86
N ALA A 224 -8.13 1.98 20.86
CA ALA A 224 -7.43 2.99 20.05
C ALA A 224 -7.25 2.58 18.59
N ASP A 225 -7.53 1.33 18.20
CA ASP A 225 -7.42 0.85 16.81
C ASP A 225 -8.61 1.29 15.96
N THR A 226 -8.74 2.59 15.73
CA THR A 226 -9.89 3.19 15.03
C THR A 226 -9.58 3.60 13.59
N ALA A 227 -8.30 3.74 13.22
CA ALA A 227 -7.92 4.12 11.87
C ALA A 227 -8.22 2.99 10.87
N ASP A 228 -8.93 3.30 9.80
CA ASP A 228 -9.41 2.34 8.79
C ASP A 228 -8.34 1.33 8.33
N VAL A 229 -7.13 1.83 7.99
CA VAL A 229 -6.02 0.99 7.52
C VAL A 229 -5.46 0.12 8.64
N GLN A 230 -5.44 0.62 9.90
CA GLN A 230 -5.02 -0.13 11.08
C GLN A 230 -5.98 -1.32 11.30
N VAL A 231 -7.29 -1.06 11.29
CA VAL A 231 -8.33 -2.08 11.43
C VAL A 231 -8.20 -3.15 10.34
N ALA A 232 -8.02 -2.73 9.07
CA ALA A 232 -7.81 -3.66 7.97
C ALA A 232 -6.56 -4.52 8.18
N THR A 233 -5.46 -3.91 8.60
CA THR A 233 -4.17 -4.58 8.78
C THR A 233 -4.24 -5.61 9.91
N LEU A 234 -4.81 -5.26 11.06
CA LEU A 234 -4.94 -6.18 12.21
C LEU A 234 -5.84 -7.37 11.86
N ASN A 235 -7.00 -7.13 11.26
CA ASN A 235 -7.93 -8.21 10.90
C ASN A 235 -7.36 -9.13 9.82
N PHE A 236 -6.60 -8.60 8.86
CA PHE A 236 -5.88 -9.44 7.88
C PHE A 236 -4.87 -10.36 8.58
N GLY A 237 -4.06 -9.82 9.50
CA GLY A 237 -3.08 -10.63 10.25
C GLY A 237 -3.72 -11.72 11.07
N LEU A 238 -4.83 -11.41 11.74
CA LEU A 238 -5.62 -12.40 12.47
C LEU A 238 -6.18 -13.49 11.55
N GLY A 239 -6.72 -13.10 10.39
CA GLY A 239 -7.21 -14.06 9.38
C GLY A 239 -6.11 -14.97 8.89
N ASN A 240 -4.93 -14.42 8.57
CA ASN A 240 -3.79 -15.23 8.15
C ASN A 240 -3.29 -16.15 9.28
N TRP A 241 -3.28 -15.71 10.53
CA TRP A 241 -2.94 -16.54 11.68
C TRP A 241 -3.91 -17.74 11.81
N TYR A 242 -5.23 -17.52 11.65
CA TYR A 242 -6.21 -18.60 11.63
C TYR A 242 -5.99 -19.55 10.42
N MET A 243 -5.62 -19.03 9.25
CA MET A 243 -5.26 -19.88 8.10
C MET A 243 -4.10 -20.81 8.43
N VAL A 244 -3.07 -20.31 9.10
CA VAL A 244 -1.91 -21.11 9.54
C VAL A 244 -2.31 -22.17 10.58
N LYS A 245 -3.32 -21.88 11.41
CA LYS A 245 -3.89 -22.83 12.39
C LYS A 245 -4.90 -23.81 11.79
N GLY A 246 -5.24 -23.69 10.50
CA GLY A 246 -6.23 -24.55 9.83
C GLY A 246 -7.68 -24.16 10.06
N ASP A 247 -7.96 -23.07 10.81
CA ASP A 247 -9.33 -22.59 11.08
C ASP A 247 -9.78 -21.63 9.97
N THR A 248 -10.20 -22.20 8.85
CA THR A 248 -10.64 -21.43 7.67
C THR A 248 -11.90 -20.60 7.96
N VAL A 249 -12.78 -21.06 8.84
CA VAL A 249 -14.02 -20.34 9.16
C VAL A 249 -13.70 -19.02 9.87
N LYS A 250 -12.89 -19.07 10.92
CA LYS A 250 -12.44 -17.85 11.62
C LYS A 250 -11.56 -16.97 10.75
N ALA A 251 -10.75 -17.56 9.87
CA ALA A 251 -9.94 -16.82 8.91
C ALA A 251 -10.82 -15.98 7.98
N MET A 252 -11.85 -16.58 7.36
CA MET A 252 -12.78 -15.87 6.50
C MET A 252 -13.51 -14.74 7.23
N ALA A 253 -13.99 -15.00 8.46
CA ALA A 253 -14.64 -13.96 9.28
C ALA A 253 -13.70 -12.78 9.57
N ALA A 254 -12.40 -13.02 9.80
CA ALA A 254 -11.42 -11.97 10.01
C ALA A 254 -11.13 -11.20 8.69
N PHE A 255 -11.01 -11.88 7.56
CA PHE A 255 -10.87 -11.22 6.25
C PHE A 255 -12.10 -10.39 5.88
N ASP A 256 -13.32 -10.88 6.17
CA ASP A 256 -14.54 -10.10 5.97
C ASP A 256 -14.55 -8.82 6.83
N ARG A 257 -14.12 -8.88 8.10
CA ARG A 257 -13.93 -7.67 8.93
C ARG A 257 -12.87 -6.72 8.36
N SER A 258 -11.78 -7.25 7.79
CA SER A 258 -10.76 -6.43 7.13
C SER A 258 -11.34 -5.63 5.96
N ILE A 259 -12.14 -6.26 5.08
CA ILE A 259 -12.74 -5.58 3.93
C ILE A 259 -13.99 -4.75 4.29
N ALA A 260 -14.60 -4.97 5.45
CA ALA A 260 -15.66 -4.11 5.97
C ALA A 260 -15.14 -2.77 6.49
N SER A 261 -13.84 -2.66 6.79
CA SER A 261 -13.20 -1.39 7.11
C SER A 261 -13.16 -0.48 5.87
N LYS A 262 -12.97 0.82 6.07
CA LYS A 262 -12.76 1.76 4.95
C LYS A 262 -11.30 1.84 4.51
N GLY A 263 -10.45 0.93 4.99
CA GLY A 263 -9.01 0.88 4.76
C GLY A 263 -8.58 0.29 3.41
N TRP A 264 -9.39 0.48 2.38
CA TRP A 264 -9.24 -0.14 1.06
C TRP A 264 -7.87 0.02 0.36
N PRO A 265 -7.07 1.09 0.59
CA PRO A 265 -5.74 1.19 -0.01
C PRO A 265 -4.66 0.43 0.77
N GLY A 266 -4.96 -0.01 1.99
CA GLY A 266 -4.04 -0.77 2.83
C GLY A 266 -3.85 -2.21 2.36
N PHE A 267 -2.63 -2.72 2.48
CA PHE A 267 -2.31 -4.10 2.03
C PHE A 267 -3.16 -5.16 2.76
N GLY A 268 -3.49 -4.95 4.03
CA GLY A 268 -4.36 -5.86 4.76
C GLY A 268 -5.73 -6.03 4.09
N PHE A 269 -6.35 -4.94 3.65
CA PHE A 269 -7.60 -4.98 2.90
C PHE A 269 -7.41 -5.69 1.54
N ILE A 270 -6.39 -5.28 0.76
CA ILE A 270 -6.13 -5.80 -0.59
C ILE A 270 -5.93 -7.31 -0.57
N VAL A 271 -5.15 -7.81 0.40
CA VAL A 271 -4.86 -9.24 0.50
C VAL A 271 -6.07 -10.00 1.05
N SER A 272 -6.86 -9.41 1.96
CA SER A 272 -8.10 -10.01 2.43
C SER A 272 -9.11 -10.23 1.28
N GLU A 273 -9.25 -9.28 0.35
CA GLU A 273 -10.04 -9.50 -0.88
C GLU A 273 -9.52 -10.69 -1.70
N ALA A 274 -8.19 -10.80 -1.86
CA ALA A 274 -7.57 -11.88 -2.62
C ALA A 274 -7.74 -13.24 -1.92
N GLU A 275 -7.61 -13.30 -0.59
CA GLU A 275 -7.82 -14.53 0.19
C GLU A 275 -9.28 -15.00 0.14
N LEU A 276 -10.23 -14.10 0.35
CA LEU A 276 -11.65 -14.45 0.24
C LEU A 276 -11.99 -14.96 -1.15
N LYS A 277 -11.43 -14.34 -2.21
CA LYS A 277 -11.62 -14.85 -3.58
C LYS A 277 -11.04 -16.25 -3.78
N ARG A 278 -9.90 -16.56 -3.17
CA ARG A 278 -9.30 -17.92 -3.22
C ARG A 278 -10.12 -18.95 -2.46
N LEU A 279 -10.61 -18.58 -1.27
CA LEU A 279 -11.37 -19.48 -0.39
C LEU A 279 -12.77 -19.78 -0.91
N ARG A 280 -13.45 -18.78 -1.50
CA ARG A 280 -14.80 -18.94 -2.06
C ARG A 280 -14.83 -19.67 -3.42
N LYS A 281 -13.68 -19.93 -4.04
CA LYS A 281 -13.55 -20.72 -5.29
C LYS A 281 -13.31 -22.21 -5.05
N LYS A 282 -13.02 -22.60 -3.81
CA LYS A 282 -12.87 -23.98 -3.37
C LYS A 282 -14.19 -24.53 -2.88
#